data_9913014af69456803986836aa94cd4e7
#
_entry.id   9913014af69456803986836aa94cd4e7
#
_cell.length_a   1.000
_cell.length_b   1.000
_cell.length_c   1.000
_cell.angle_alpha   90.00
_cell.angle_beta   90.00
_cell.angle_gamma   90.00
#
_symmetry.space_group_name_H-M   'P 1'
#
loop_
_entity.id
_entity.type
_entity.pdbx_description
1 polymer ?
#
loop_
_entity_poly.entity_id
_entity_poly.type
_entity_poly.pdbx_seq_one_letter_code
_entity_poly.pdbx_strand_id
1 'polypeptide(L)'
;ILRALRSREDLYDVYIHATNWGKTSWQWEDTEERRWIDQCLEKTMTYLHEHGENVNFDMSVQVTIPNEWEDIAPINIGVTAGIETTKTSAVWLEKANMMDRIITVSNHSANVFKDTVYDGVSAETGDPITLSLTTPIDVVHYPVKTFENVKELELNLTTDFNFLSVQQW
;
A
#
# COMPACT_ATOMS: atom_id res chain seq x y z
N ILE A 1 6.47 -5.29 -4.20
CA ILE A 1 6.86 -3.96 -4.68
C ILE A 1 8.39 -3.82 -4.64
N LEU A 2 9.06 -3.88 -3.47
CA LEU A 2 10.52 -3.65 -3.35
C LEU A 2 11.35 -4.58 -4.25
N ARG A 3 11.01 -5.87 -4.35
CA ARG A 3 11.70 -6.80 -5.27
C ARG A 3 11.55 -6.40 -6.74
N ALA A 4 10.40 -5.90 -7.13
CA ALA A 4 10.17 -5.42 -8.49
C ALA A 4 10.99 -4.16 -8.78
N LEU A 5 11.06 -3.21 -7.84
CA LEU A 5 11.90 -2.03 -7.97
C LEU A 5 13.38 -2.38 -8.03
N ARG A 6 13.86 -3.27 -7.14
CA ARG A 6 15.25 -3.77 -7.16
C ARG A 6 15.62 -4.42 -8.49
N SER A 7 14.70 -5.15 -9.13
CA SER A 7 14.96 -5.77 -10.44
C SER A 7 15.05 -4.76 -11.58
N ARG A 8 14.75 -3.50 -11.35
CA ARG A 8 14.75 -2.41 -12.33
C ARG A 8 15.55 -1.19 -11.87
N GLU A 9 16.69 -1.43 -11.19
CA GLU A 9 17.64 -0.36 -10.82
C GLU A 9 18.26 0.33 -12.06
N ASP A 10 18.09 -0.26 -13.24
CA ASP A 10 18.39 0.37 -14.52
C ASP A 10 17.47 1.57 -14.84
N LEU A 11 16.27 1.61 -14.26
CA LEU A 11 15.25 2.66 -14.46
C LEU A 11 15.00 3.53 -13.25
N TYR A 12 15.16 2.98 -12.05
CA TYR A 12 14.75 3.63 -10.80
C TYR A 12 15.92 3.76 -9.83
N ASP A 13 16.15 4.97 -9.36
CA ASP A 13 16.98 5.23 -8.19
C ASP A 13 16.08 5.23 -6.94
N VAL A 14 16.12 4.13 -6.17
CA VAL A 14 15.16 3.85 -5.12
C VAL A 14 15.60 4.44 -3.78
N TYR A 15 14.73 5.23 -3.19
CA TYR A 15 14.81 5.74 -1.83
C TYR A 15 13.70 5.11 -0.99
N ILE A 16 14.00 4.66 0.21
CA ILE A 16 13.02 4.03 1.09
C ILE A 16 12.87 4.87 2.36
N HIS A 17 11.65 5.25 2.67
CA HIS A 17 11.27 5.84 3.94
C HIS A 17 10.38 4.86 4.70
N ALA A 18 10.82 4.45 5.90
CA ALA A 18 10.03 3.59 6.77
C ALA A 18 9.11 4.44 7.64
N THR A 19 7.80 4.27 7.49
CA THR A 19 6.83 4.92 8.37
C THR A 19 6.78 4.23 9.73
N ASN A 20 6.45 5.01 10.78
CA ASN A 20 6.31 4.48 12.13
C ASN A 20 5.02 3.66 12.25
N TRP A 21 5.16 2.35 12.31
CA TRP A 21 4.04 1.40 12.43
C TRP A 21 3.98 0.76 13.81
N GLY A 22 3.48 1.50 14.79
CA GLY A 22 3.23 0.99 16.13
C GLY A 22 4.46 0.35 16.81
N LYS A 23 4.20 -0.50 17.79
CA LYS A 23 5.22 -1.27 18.52
C LYS A 23 5.18 -2.74 18.09
N THR A 24 5.58 -3.02 16.87
CA THR A 24 5.68 -4.40 16.38
C THR A 24 7.04 -4.99 16.65
N SER A 25 7.07 -6.32 16.89
CA SER A 25 8.34 -7.04 16.99
C SER A 25 9.07 -6.99 15.65
N TRP A 26 10.34 -6.69 15.73
CA TRP A 26 11.21 -6.66 14.57
C TRP A 26 11.98 -7.97 14.47
N GLN A 27 11.80 -8.70 13.38
CA GLN A 27 12.66 -9.83 13.03
C GLN A 27 13.65 -9.38 11.96
N TRP A 28 14.93 -9.57 12.25
CA TRP A 28 15.99 -9.27 11.31
C TRP A 28 16.65 -10.55 10.84
N GLU A 29 16.74 -10.71 9.54
CA GLU A 29 17.49 -11.78 8.89
C GLU A 29 18.53 -11.17 7.97
N ASP A 30 19.78 -11.65 8.05
CA ASP A 30 20.86 -11.20 7.18
C ASP A 30 20.73 -11.82 5.79
N THR A 31 19.86 -11.24 4.97
CA THR A 31 19.66 -11.61 3.57
C THR A 31 20.17 -10.51 2.65
N GLU A 32 20.46 -10.87 1.41
CA GLU A 32 20.85 -9.90 0.38
C GLU A 32 19.75 -8.85 0.13
N GLU A 33 18.48 -9.26 0.15
CA GLU A 33 17.35 -8.36 0.03
C GLU A 33 17.29 -7.37 1.20
N ARG A 34 17.54 -7.83 2.43
CA ARG A 34 17.55 -6.97 3.61
C ARG A 34 18.69 -5.95 3.56
N ARG A 35 19.89 -6.36 3.17
CA ARG A 35 21.03 -5.43 3.02
C ARG A 35 20.74 -4.35 1.98
N TRP A 36 20.09 -4.71 0.87
CA TRP A 36 19.69 -3.72 -0.15
C TRP A 36 18.67 -2.71 0.42
N ILE A 37 17.67 -3.17 1.18
CA ILE A 37 16.70 -2.29 1.86
C ILE A 37 17.42 -1.33 2.82
N ASP A 38 18.34 -1.85 3.64
CA ASP A 38 19.09 -1.03 4.59
C ASP A 38 19.95 0.02 3.88
N GLN A 39 20.58 -0.32 2.76
CA GLN A 39 21.32 0.63 1.92
C GLN A 39 20.40 1.73 1.35
N CYS A 40 19.19 1.39 0.90
CA CYS A 40 18.22 2.38 0.43
C CYS A 40 17.73 3.29 1.57
N LEU A 41 17.53 2.77 2.79
CA LEU A 41 17.19 3.56 3.97
C LEU A 41 18.32 4.53 4.34
N GLU A 42 19.58 4.06 4.39
CA GLU A 42 20.76 4.89 4.67
C GLU A 42 20.91 5.98 3.62
N LYS A 43 20.79 5.62 2.34
CA LYS A 43 20.81 6.59 1.23
C LYS A 43 19.74 7.67 1.39
N THR A 44 18.51 7.27 1.77
CA THR A 44 17.43 8.22 2.02
C THR A 44 17.78 9.19 3.14
N MET A 45 18.26 8.69 4.26
CA MET A 45 18.64 9.53 5.42
C MET A 45 19.75 10.51 5.05
N THR A 46 20.75 10.06 4.30
CA THR A 46 21.85 10.90 3.82
C THR A 46 21.33 12.00 2.90
N TYR A 47 20.50 11.65 1.93
CA TYR A 47 19.90 12.59 0.98
C TYR A 47 19.06 13.67 1.67
N LEU A 48 18.21 13.26 2.61
CA LEU A 48 17.40 14.17 3.42
C LEU A 48 18.27 15.12 4.28
N HIS A 49 19.36 14.60 4.84
CA HIS A 49 20.29 15.40 5.64
C HIS A 49 21.05 16.45 4.80
N GLU A 50 21.48 16.07 3.61
CA GLU A 50 22.26 16.95 2.73
C GLU A 50 21.40 18.02 2.06
N HIS A 51 20.13 17.74 1.74
CA HIS A 51 19.26 18.62 0.97
C HIS A 51 18.23 19.37 1.82
N GLY A 52 17.95 18.91 3.04
CA GLY A 52 17.00 19.56 3.96
C GLY A 52 15.62 19.75 3.32
N GLU A 53 15.16 20.99 3.26
CA GLU A 53 13.87 21.35 2.65
C GLU A 53 13.88 21.31 1.10
N ASN A 54 15.04 21.17 0.47
CA ASN A 54 15.19 21.11 -0.99
C ASN A 54 15.17 19.67 -1.53
N VAL A 55 14.58 18.75 -0.77
CA VAL A 55 14.39 17.36 -1.20
C VAL A 55 13.41 17.33 -2.37
N ASN A 56 13.78 16.65 -3.45
CA ASN A 56 12.95 16.50 -4.63
C ASN A 56 13.02 15.05 -5.14
N PHE A 57 11.89 14.38 -5.15
CA PHE A 57 11.71 13.07 -5.73
C PHE A 57 10.77 13.18 -6.93
N ASP A 58 11.03 12.43 -7.99
CA ASP A 58 10.19 12.46 -9.20
C ASP A 58 8.84 11.78 -8.95
N MET A 59 8.81 10.76 -8.08
CA MET A 59 7.63 9.96 -7.81
C MET A 59 7.65 9.39 -6.39
N SER A 60 6.50 9.31 -5.76
CA SER A 60 6.28 8.57 -4.52
C SER A 60 5.40 7.33 -4.75
N VAL A 61 5.70 6.25 -4.03
CA VAL A 61 4.86 5.05 -3.94
C VAL A 61 4.59 4.78 -2.46
N GLN A 62 3.38 5.09 -2.01
CA GLN A 62 3.00 5.08 -0.61
C GLN A 62 2.17 3.83 -0.29
N VAL A 63 2.80 2.87 0.39
CA VAL A 63 2.21 1.56 0.71
C VAL A 63 1.70 1.58 2.14
N THR A 64 0.54 2.17 2.34
CA THR A 64 -0.08 2.36 3.67
C THR A 64 -1.60 2.41 3.55
N ILE A 65 -2.29 2.71 4.67
CA ILE A 65 -3.72 3.02 4.65
C ILE A 65 -3.96 4.43 4.09
N PRO A 66 -5.02 4.65 3.32
CA PRO A 66 -5.21 5.90 2.58
C PRO A 66 -5.20 7.19 3.40
N ASN A 67 -5.62 7.16 4.66
CA ASN A 67 -5.57 8.36 5.51
C ASN A 67 -4.15 8.87 5.83
N GLU A 68 -3.12 8.08 5.52
CA GLU A 68 -1.71 8.44 5.68
C GLU A 68 -1.06 8.91 4.37
N TRP A 69 -1.79 8.87 3.26
CA TRP A 69 -1.26 9.34 1.98
C TRP A 69 -1.09 10.86 1.96
N GLU A 70 0.00 11.29 1.35
CA GLU A 70 0.38 12.69 1.26
C GLU A 70 0.84 13.05 -0.16
N ASP A 71 0.65 14.30 -0.55
CA ASP A 71 1.17 14.87 -1.78
C ASP A 71 2.62 15.33 -1.55
N ILE A 72 3.59 14.44 -1.84
CA ILE A 72 5.02 14.62 -1.51
C ILE A 72 5.95 14.60 -2.71
N ALA A 73 5.44 14.34 -3.89
CA ALA A 73 6.20 14.30 -5.13
C ALA A 73 5.33 14.77 -6.31
N PRO A 74 5.93 15.11 -7.47
CA PRO A 74 5.16 15.44 -8.68
C PRO A 74 4.23 14.32 -9.17
N ILE A 75 4.54 13.08 -8.85
CA ILE A 75 3.69 11.90 -9.12
C ILE A 75 3.54 11.10 -7.83
N ASN A 76 2.31 10.91 -7.37
CA ASN A 76 2.01 10.20 -6.14
C ASN A 76 1.14 8.97 -6.41
N ILE A 77 1.63 7.79 -6.05
CA ILE A 77 0.93 6.51 -6.23
C ILE A 77 0.59 5.94 -4.85
N GLY A 78 -0.70 5.86 -4.55
CA GLY A 78 -1.20 5.21 -3.35
C GLY A 78 -1.39 3.70 -3.56
N VAL A 79 -0.87 2.89 -2.67
CA VAL A 79 -1.02 1.43 -2.69
C VAL A 79 -1.64 0.97 -1.38
N THR A 80 -2.79 0.30 -1.45
CA THR A 80 -3.49 -0.20 -0.27
C THR A 80 -4.11 -1.57 -0.48
N ALA A 81 -4.21 -2.36 0.59
CA ALA A 81 -4.99 -3.59 0.57
C ALA A 81 -6.50 -3.32 0.40
N GLY A 82 -6.93 -2.13 0.75
CA GLY A 82 -8.33 -1.74 0.74
C GLY A 82 -9.03 -2.09 2.04
N ILE A 83 -10.34 -2.33 1.96
CA ILE A 83 -11.21 -2.59 3.10
C ILE A 83 -12.20 -3.70 2.76
N GLU A 84 -12.62 -4.46 3.77
CA GLU A 84 -13.56 -5.58 3.62
C GLU A 84 -15.03 -5.14 3.60
N THR A 85 -15.32 -3.92 4.04
CA THR A 85 -16.67 -3.34 4.02
C THR A 85 -17.09 -2.94 2.61
N THR A 86 -18.35 -2.58 2.43
CA THR A 86 -18.91 -2.13 1.15
C THR A 86 -18.84 -0.63 0.92
N LYS A 87 -18.33 0.12 1.91
CA LYS A 87 -18.19 1.58 1.85
C LYS A 87 -16.91 2.00 2.57
N THR A 88 -16.12 2.86 1.93
CA THR A 88 -14.93 3.47 2.55
C THR A 88 -15.27 4.78 3.26
N SER A 89 -14.38 5.29 4.10
CA SER A 89 -14.57 6.57 4.78
C SER A 89 -14.36 7.76 3.82
N ALA A 90 -14.98 8.90 4.15
CA ALA A 90 -14.80 10.14 3.38
C ALA A 90 -13.34 10.57 3.33
N VAL A 91 -12.61 10.47 4.46
CA VAL A 91 -11.18 10.80 4.54
C VAL A 91 -10.35 9.96 3.56
N TRP A 92 -10.70 8.69 3.37
CA TRP A 92 -9.99 7.85 2.40
C TRP A 92 -10.22 8.29 0.97
N LEU A 93 -11.44 8.76 0.62
CA LEU A 93 -11.73 9.32 -0.71
C LEU A 93 -11.02 10.65 -0.93
N GLU A 94 -10.98 11.51 0.08
CA GLU A 94 -10.26 12.79 0.01
C GLU A 94 -8.77 12.55 -0.27
N LYS A 95 -8.14 11.67 0.50
CA LYS A 95 -6.74 11.31 0.33
C LYS A 95 -6.47 10.57 -0.98
N ALA A 96 -7.39 9.70 -1.39
CA ALA A 96 -7.34 8.99 -2.66
C ALA A 96 -7.35 9.98 -3.85
N ASN A 97 -8.15 11.03 -3.77
CA ASN A 97 -8.24 12.06 -4.81
C ASN A 97 -7.03 13.01 -4.86
N MET A 98 -6.12 12.94 -3.88
CA MET A 98 -4.82 13.63 -3.91
C MET A 98 -3.75 12.84 -4.67
N MET A 99 -3.98 11.55 -4.94
CA MET A 99 -3.04 10.70 -5.65
C MET A 99 -3.25 10.81 -7.17
N ASP A 100 -2.19 10.61 -7.94
CA ASP A 100 -2.29 10.51 -9.41
C ASP A 100 -2.80 9.13 -9.84
N ARG A 101 -2.55 8.11 -9.03
CA ARG A 101 -3.00 6.75 -9.26
C ARG A 101 -3.11 5.95 -7.97
N ILE A 102 -4.07 5.04 -7.93
CA ILE A 102 -4.27 4.12 -6.81
C ILE A 102 -4.10 2.69 -7.29
N ILE A 103 -3.46 1.87 -6.48
CA ILE A 103 -3.33 0.43 -6.69
C ILE A 103 -3.97 -0.29 -5.50
N THR A 104 -4.91 -1.18 -5.78
CA THR A 104 -5.51 -2.10 -4.80
C THR A 104 -5.25 -3.56 -5.16
N VAL A 105 -5.48 -4.44 -4.20
CA VAL A 105 -5.17 -5.87 -4.35
C VAL A 105 -6.34 -6.71 -4.88
N SER A 106 -7.54 -6.13 -4.97
CA SER A 106 -8.74 -6.87 -5.39
C SER A 106 -9.77 -5.98 -6.09
N ASN A 107 -10.58 -6.59 -6.94
CA ASN A 107 -11.74 -5.92 -7.55
C ASN A 107 -12.73 -5.44 -6.49
N HIS A 108 -12.91 -6.18 -5.39
CA HIS A 108 -13.76 -5.75 -4.28
C HIS A 108 -13.29 -4.40 -3.75
N SER A 109 -12.01 -4.29 -3.36
CA SER A 109 -11.45 -3.03 -2.85
C SER A 109 -11.59 -1.89 -3.86
N ALA A 110 -11.31 -2.13 -5.15
CA ALA A 110 -11.47 -1.11 -6.18
C ALA A 110 -12.93 -0.63 -6.31
N ASN A 111 -13.89 -1.57 -6.27
CA ASN A 111 -15.31 -1.25 -6.34
C ASN A 111 -15.78 -0.46 -5.12
N VAL A 112 -15.31 -0.82 -3.91
CA VAL A 112 -15.63 -0.05 -2.70
C VAL A 112 -15.24 1.43 -2.84
N PHE A 113 -14.06 1.71 -3.39
CA PHE A 113 -13.66 3.10 -3.66
C PHE A 113 -14.53 3.77 -4.72
N LYS A 114 -14.83 3.08 -5.84
CA LYS A 114 -15.61 3.61 -6.96
C LYS A 114 -17.09 3.85 -6.61
N ASP A 115 -17.66 2.95 -5.82
CA ASP A 115 -19.09 2.96 -5.51
C ASP A 115 -19.41 3.81 -4.28
N THR A 116 -18.39 4.23 -3.51
CA THR A 116 -18.61 5.09 -2.36
C THR A 116 -18.84 6.52 -2.79
N VAL A 117 -19.99 7.06 -2.37
CA VAL A 117 -20.38 8.46 -2.59
C VAL A 117 -20.86 9.05 -1.27
N TYR A 118 -20.46 10.28 -1.01
CA TYR A 118 -20.95 11.10 0.10
C TYR A 118 -21.52 12.41 -0.43
N ASP A 119 -22.77 12.70 -0.09
CA ASP A 119 -23.37 13.99 -0.33
C ASP A 119 -23.23 14.85 0.93
N GLY A 120 -22.92 16.11 0.73
CA GLY A 120 -22.71 17.07 1.80
C GLY A 120 -23.03 18.49 1.35
N VAL A 121 -22.66 19.45 2.17
CA VAL A 121 -22.79 20.87 1.90
C VAL A 121 -21.46 21.53 2.18
N SER A 122 -20.99 22.37 1.28
CA SER A 122 -19.77 23.16 1.45
C SER A 122 -19.90 24.05 2.69
N ALA A 123 -18.93 23.98 3.59
CA ALA A 123 -18.90 24.83 4.77
C ALA A 123 -18.63 26.32 4.42
N GLU A 124 -18.04 26.58 3.27
CA GLU A 124 -17.68 27.94 2.82
C GLU A 124 -18.83 28.61 2.06
N THR A 125 -19.50 27.88 1.16
CA THR A 125 -20.49 28.47 0.23
C THR A 125 -21.93 28.06 0.55
N GLY A 126 -22.14 26.99 1.31
CA GLY A 126 -23.47 26.43 1.56
C GLY A 126 -24.04 25.62 0.39
N ASP A 127 -23.27 25.43 -0.69
CA ASP A 127 -23.70 24.69 -1.86
C ASP A 127 -23.63 23.16 -1.63
N PRO A 128 -24.50 22.39 -2.29
CA PRO A 128 -24.40 20.94 -2.25
C PRO A 128 -23.11 20.47 -2.93
N ILE A 129 -22.38 19.56 -2.29
CA ILE A 129 -21.16 18.94 -2.78
C ILE A 129 -21.29 17.42 -2.73
N THR A 130 -20.68 16.76 -3.69
CA THR A 130 -20.59 15.29 -3.72
C THR A 130 -19.14 14.85 -3.73
N LEU A 131 -18.76 14.03 -2.76
CA LEU A 131 -17.44 13.41 -2.69
C LEU A 131 -17.50 11.99 -3.22
N SER A 132 -16.76 11.74 -4.28
CA SER A 132 -16.58 10.42 -4.90
C SER A 132 -15.14 10.27 -5.37
N LEU A 133 -14.73 9.06 -5.75
CA LEU A 133 -13.42 8.83 -6.31
C LEU A 133 -13.29 9.44 -7.71
N THR A 134 -12.28 10.28 -7.91
CA THR A 134 -11.93 10.88 -9.22
C THR A 134 -10.61 10.31 -9.78
N THR A 135 -9.76 9.77 -8.90
CA THR A 135 -8.45 9.24 -9.26
C THR A 135 -8.55 7.86 -9.93
N PRO A 136 -7.76 7.59 -10.97
CA PRO A 136 -7.67 6.26 -11.55
C PRO A 136 -7.23 5.20 -10.53
N ILE A 137 -7.94 4.08 -10.50
CA ILE A 137 -7.65 2.95 -9.60
C ILE A 137 -7.48 1.65 -10.39
N ASP A 138 -6.36 0.99 -10.16
CA ASP A 138 -6.00 -0.28 -10.77
C ASP A 138 -6.02 -1.43 -9.75
N VAL A 139 -6.23 -2.63 -10.24
CA VAL A 139 -6.17 -3.85 -9.43
C VAL A 139 -4.92 -4.63 -9.77
N VAL A 140 -4.04 -4.80 -8.79
CA VAL A 140 -2.85 -5.65 -8.89
C VAL A 140 -2.90 -6.67 -7.76
N HIS A 141 -3.25 -7.91 -8.10
CA HIS A 141 -3.36 -8.99 -7.12
C HIS A 141 -2.01 -9.29 -6.47
N TYR A 142 -2.05 -9.77 -5.23
CA TYR A 142 -0.85 -10.25 -4.56
C TYR A 142 -0.17 -11.35 -5.37
N PRO A 143 1.15 -11.29 -5.56
CA PRO A 143 1.88 -12.37 -6.21
C PRO A 143 1.84 -13.62 -5.33
N VAL A 144 1.49 -14.74 -5.92
CA VAL A 144 1.48 -16.04 -5.25
C VAL A 144 2.69 -16.85 -5.72
N LYS A 145 3.45 -17.41 -4.78
CA LYS A 145 4.48 -18.39 -5.10
C LYS A 145 3.83 -19.74 -5.32
N THR A 146 4.05 -20.32 -6.48
CA THR A 146 3.78 -21.76 -6.70
C THR A 146 4.90 -22.56 -6.03
N PHE A 147 4.50 -23.49 -5.15
CA PHE A 147 5.44 -24.43 -4.54
C PHE A 147 5.37 -25.72 -5.35
N GLU A 148 6.46 -26.04 -6.03
CA GLU A 148 6.68 -27.37 -6.61
C GLU A 148 7.14 -28.30 -5.46
N ASN A 149 6.61 -29.51 -5.40
CA ASN A 149 6.96 -30.51 -4.39
C ASN A 149 6.49 -30.23 -2.94
N VAL A 150 5.26 -29.75 -2.78
CA VAL A 150 4.61 -29.74 -1.46
C VAL A 150 4.40 -31.19 -1.01
N LYS A 151 4.97 -31.58 0.14
CA LYS A 151 4.67 -32.88 0.75
C LYS A 151 3.21 -32.91 1.16
N GLU A 152 2.49 -33.93 0.71
CA GLU A 152 1.18 -34.23 1.27
C GLU A 152 1.29 -34.50 2.77
N LEU A 153 0.45 -33.83 3.55
CA LEU A 153 0.32 -34.09 4.97
C LEU A 153 -0.67 -35.22 5.16
N GLU A 154 -0.19 -36.34 5.69
CA GLU A 154 -1.07 -37.41 6.17
C GLU A 154 -1.78 -36.95 7.45
N LEU A 155 -3.01 -36.47 7.31
CA LEU A 155 -3.85 -36.07 8.43
C LEU A 155 -4.83 -37.19 8.79
N ASN A 156 -4.66 -37.79 9.97
CA ASN A 156 -5.65 -38.68 10.54
C ASN A 156 -6.81 -37.89 11.15
N LEU A 157 -7.74 -37.49 10.29
CA LEU A 157 -8.93 -36.76 10.71
C LEU A 157 -10.00 -37.77 11.17
N THR A 158 -10.58 -37.51 12.34
CA THR A 158 -11.57 -38.39 12.98
C THR A 158 -13.01 -38.06 12.62
N THR A 159 -13.24 -37.05 11.82
CA THR A 159 -14.55 -36.55 11.39
C THR A 159 -14.65 -36.48 9.89
N ASP A 160 -15.84 -36.71 9.32
CA ASP A 160 -16.11 -36.62 7.88
C ASP A 160 -16.09 -35.20 7.32
N PHE A 161 -16.16 -34.21 8.22
CA PHE A 161 -16.15 -32.79 7.85
C PHE A 161 -15.17 -32.01 8.75
N ASN A 162 -14.21 -31.34 8.13
CA ASN A 162 -13.14 -30.65 8.82
C ASN A 162 -12.97 -29.22 8.28
N PHE A 163 -12.68 -28.26 9.17
CA PHE A 163 -12.36 -26.88 8.82
C PHE A 163 -10.89 -26.61 9.06
N LEU A 164 -10.26 -25.91 8.13
CA LEU A 164 -8.96 -25.25 8.34
C LEU A 164 -9.18 -23.74 8.44
N SER A 165 -8.74 -23.14 9.53
CA SER A 165 -8.67 -21.68 9.68
C SER A 165 -7.23 -21.27 9.91
N VAL A 166 -6.73 -20.34 9.08
CA VAL A 166 -5.42 -19.72 9.23
C VAL A 166 -5.66 -18.24 9.49
N GLN A 167 -5.34 -17.78 10.69
CA GLN A 167 -5.62 -16.41 11.13
C GLN A 167 -4.40 -15.80 11.81
N GLN A 168 -4.30 -14.49 11.73
CA GLN A 168 -3.42 -13.68 12.56
C GLN A 168 -4.22 -13.16 13.75
N TRP A 169 -3.66 -13.30 14.95
CA TRP A 169 -4.25 -12.83 16.21
C TRP A 169 -3.57 -11.55 16.67
#